data_3f5bf08b04709d24d5d31d8fed8afd76
#
_entry.id   3f5bf08b04709d24d5d31d8fed8afd76
#
_cell.length_a   1.000
_cell.length_b   1.000
_cell.length_c   1.000
_cell.angle_alpha   90.00
_cell.angle_beta   90.00
_cell.angle_gamma   90.00
#
_symmetry.space_group_name_H-M   'P 1'
#
loop_
_entity.id
_entity.type
_entity.pdbx_description
1 polymer ?
#
loop_
_entity_poly.entity_id
_entity_poly.type
_entity_poly.pdbx_seq_one_letter_code
_entity_poly.pdbx_strand_id
1 'polypeptide(L)'
;SKWDVSAVTDMASMFSRASAFNQDLSKWDVSAVTKMAFMFASASAFNKDLSKWDVSAVTNMGSMFSRASAFNQDLSKWDVSAVTAAGYMFSRASSFNQDLSHWDVSAVTNMRSMFHGASAFKRELCGVAWVNSKADKSDMFRDSPGSISSTVCTTSRKGCDEREGEDYEDALLS
;
A
#
# COMPACT_ATOMS: atom_id res chain seq x y z
N SER A 1 -3.14 7.45 21.45
CA SER A 1 -4.07 6.45 22.05
C SER A 1 -3.39 5.87 23.27
N LYS A 2 -4.19 5.58 24.34
CA LYS A 2 -3.69 4.95 25.57
C LYS A 2 -3.74 3.41 25.49
N TRP A 3 -4.13 2.86 24.35
CA TRP A 3 -4.25 1.41 24.19
C TRP A 3 -2.88 0.82 23.86
N ASP A 4 -2.46 -0.15 24.65
CA ASP A 4 -1.33 -1.02 24.34
C ASP A 4 -1.83 -2.16 23.47
N VAL A 5 -1.35 -2.21 22.24
CA VAL A 5 -1.72 -3.22 21.24
C VAL A 5 -0.54 -4.11 20.86
N SER A 6 0.60 -3.97 21.54
CA SER A 6 1.87 -4.64 21.19
C SER A 6 1.80 -6.18 21.23
N ALA A 7 0.86 -6.75 21.97
CA ALA A 7 0.63 -8.19 22.02
C ALA A 7 -0.52 -8.67 21.13
N VAL A 8 -1.16 -7.77 20.37
CA VAL A 8 -2.30 -8.13 19.51
C VAL A 8 -1.78 -8.79 18.22
N THR A 9 -2.30 -9.96 17.90
CA THR A 9 -1.92 -10.72 16.69
C THR A 9 -3.00 -10.68 15.60
N ASP A 10 -4.24 -10.35 15.95
CA ASP A 10 -5.36 -10.28 15.00
C ASP A 10 -6.13 -8.96 15.19
N MET A 11 -6.08 -8.09 14.17
CA MET A 11 -6.80 -6.81 14.11
C MET A 11 -7.90 -6.82 13.04
N ALA A 12 -8.33 -8.01 12.61
CA ALA A 12 -9.35 -8.11 11.58
C ALA A 12 -10.63 -7.37 11.99
N SER A 13 -11.16 -6.55 11.09
CA SER A 13 -12.40 -5.80 11.24
C SER A 13 -12.44 -4.76 12.38
N MET A 14 -11.31 -4.41 13.01
CA MET A 14 -11.28 -3.58 14.23
C MET A 14 -11.98 -2.22 14.08
N PHE A 15 -11.88 -1.58 12.93
CA PHE A 15 -12.54 -0.31 12.60
C PHE A 15 -13.50 -0.45 11.40
N SER A 16 -13.93 -1.68 11.11
CA SER A 16 -14.84 -1.93 9.99
C SER A 16 -16.15 -1.15 10.20
N ARG A 17 -16.58 -0.42 9.15
CA ARG A 17 -17.77 0.44 9.15
C ARG A 17 -17.74 1.62 10.13
N ALA A 18 -16.60 1.91 10.75
CA ALA A 18 -16.41 3.09 11.59
C ALA A 18 -16.29 4.36 10.72
N SER A 19 -17.38 4.78 10.11
CA SER A 19 -17.41 5.80 9.03
C SER A 19 -16.86 7.16 9.45
N ALA A 20 -16.97 7.55 10.72
CA ALA A 20 -16.45 8.80 11.26
C ALA A 20 -15.06 8.67 11.92
N PHE A 21 -14.51 7.45 11.95
CA PHE A 21 -13.22 7.23 12.60
C PHE A 21 -12.09 7.85 11.77
N ASN A 22 -11.30 8.72 12.41
CA ASN A 22 -10.12 9.35 11.80
C ASN A 22 -9.11 9.77 12.88
N GLN A 23 -8.83 8.87 13.86
CA GLN A 23 -7.89 9.14 14.93
C GLN A 23 -6.47 8.71 14.53
N ASP A 24 -5.46 9.36 15.11
CA ASP A 24 -4.06 9.03 14.92
C ASP A 24 -3.72 7.70 15.60
N LEU A 25 -3.22 6.76 14.80
CA LEU A 25 -2.77 5.43 15.22
C LEU A 25 -1.26 5.23 14.99
N SER A 26 -0.52 6.27 14.62
CA SER A 26 0.90 6.21 14.23
C SER A 26 1.82 5.65 15.34
N LYS A 27 1.36 5.68 16.59
CA LYS A 27 2.11 5.20 17.77
C LYS A 27 1.78 3.75 18.16
N TRP A 28 0.90 3.10 17.44
CA TRP A 28 0.59 1.71 17.71
C TRP A 28 1.74 0.81 17.26
N ASP A 29 2.19 -0.08 18.16
CA ASP A 29 3.08 -1.17 17.82
C ASP A 29 2.24 -2.34 17.27
N VAL A 30 2.31 -2.55 15.96
CA VAL A 30 1.56 -3.61 15.27
C VAL A 30 2.46 -4.75 14.79
N SER A 31 3.71 -4.79 15.24
CA SER A 31 4.73 -5.73 14.78
C SER A 31 4.38 -7.20 15.04
N ALA A 32 3.52 -7.48 16.04
CA ALA A 32 3.04 -8.83 16.31
C ALA A 32 1.80 -9.23 15.48
N VAL A 33 1.20 -8.28 14.71
CA VAL A 33 -0.06 -8.53 14.02
C VAL A 33 0.16 -9.36 12.77
N THR A 34 -0.60 -10.45 12.64
CA THR A 34 -0.55 -11.34 11.47
C THR A 34 -1.77 -11.22 10.55
N LYS A 35 -2.88 -10.65 11.05
CA LYS A 35 -4.13 -10.47 10.30
C LYS A 35 -4.69 -9.06 10.44
N MET A 36 -4.92 -8.40 9.31
CA MET A 36 -5.51 -7.07 9.20
C MET A 36 -6.69 -7.04 8.22
N ALA A 37 -7.29 -8.19 7.91
CA ALA A 37 -8.40 -8.26 6.97
C ALA A 37 -9.57 -7.38 7.44
N PHE A 38 -10.14 -6.57 6.51
CA PHE A 38 -11.27 -5.65 6.77
C PHE A 38 -11.03 -4.57 7.83
N MET A 39 -9.79 -4.36 8.32
CA MET A 39 -9.53 -3.50 9.48
C MET A 39 -10.15 -2.10 9.34
N PHE A 40 -10.05 -1.46 8.20
CA PHE A 40 -10.65 -0.15 7.90
C PHE A 40 -11.73 -0.22 6.81
N ALA A 41 -12.32 -1.40 6.59
CA ALA A 41 -13.35 -1.54 5.56
C ALA A 41 -14.54 -0.61 5.85
N SER A 42 -14.90 0.24 4.88
CA SER A 42 -15.96 1.26 5.01
C SER A 42 -15.71 2.32 6.11
N ALA A 43 -14.48 2.47 6.59
CA ALA A 43 -14.07 3.61 7.42
C ALA A 43 -13.86 4.85 6.53
N SER A 44 -14.95 5.44 6.07
CA SER A 44 -14.95 6.41 4.95
C SER A 44 -14.21 7.71 5.24
N ALA A 45 -14.09 8.14 6.51
CA ALA A 45 -13.33 9.33 6.90
C ALA A 45 -11.87 9.05 7.21
N PHE A 46 -11.45 7.78 7.30
CA PHE A 46 -10.12 7.43 7.76
C PHE A 46 -9.06 7.83 6.72
N ASN A 47 -8.11 8.69 7.12
CA ASN A 47 -6.98 9.13 6.30
C ASN A 47 -5.79 9.55 7.17
N LYS A 48 -5.34 8.69 8.10
CA LYS A 48 -4.18 8.95 8.96
C LYS A 48 -2.96 8.18 8.50
N ASP A 49 -1.80 8.77 8.76
CA ASP A 49 -0.51 8.19 8.41
C ASP A 49 -0.26 6.87 9.14
N LEU A 50 0.01 5.84 8.37
CA LEU A 50 0.36 4.50 8.83
C LEU A 50 1.75 4.07 8.33
N SER A 51 2.54 4.98 7.76
CA SER A 51 3.83 4.68 7.13
C SER A 51 4.87 4.07 8.08
N LYS A 52 4.68 4.26 9.40
CA LYS A 52 5.57 3.74 10.46
C LYS A 52 5.17 2.38 11.00
N TRP A 53 4.05 1.82 10.55
CA TRP A 53 3.64 0.51 11.01
C TRP A 53 4.56 -0.57 10.45
N ASP A 54 5.07 -1.43 11.34
CA ASP A 54 5.74 -2.67 10.95
C ASP A 54 4.68 -3.73 10.65
N VAL A 55 4.47 -3.99 9.36
CA VAL A 55 3.48 -4.96 8.88
C VAL A 55 4.15 -6.24 8.34
N SER A 56 5.43 -6.43 8.59
CA SER A 56 6.24 -7.52 8.04
C SER A 56 5.74 -8.92 8.44
N ALA A 57 5.04 -9.04 9.58
CA ALA A 57 4.43 -10.30 10.01
C ALA A 57 3.02 -10.54 9.43
N VAL A 58 2.42 -9.56 8.73
CA VAL A 58 1.03 -9.66 8.27
C VAL A 58 0.94 -10.57 7.05
N THR A 59 0.07 -11.58 7.14
CA THR A 59 -0.18 -12.52 6.04
C THR A 59 -1.49 -12.27 5.30
N ASN A 60 -2.45 -11.59 5.92
CA ASN A 60 -3.75 -11.32 5.33
C ASN A 60 -4.16 -9.85 5.47
N MET A 61 -4.25 -9.16 4.33
CA MET A 61 -4.72 -7.77 4.19
C MET A 61 -6.00 -7.66 3.35
N GLY A 62 -6.72 -8.76 3.16
CA GLY A 62 -7.93 -8.77 2.33
C GLY A 62 -8.94 -7.71 2.77
N SER A 63 -9.44 -6.89 1.85
CA SER A 63 -10.42 -5.82 2.08
C SER A 63 -10.02 -4.76 3.12
N MET A 64 -8.73 -4.65 3.50
CA MET A 64 -8.29 -3.80 4.61
C MET A 64 -8.78 -2.34 4.48
N PHE A 65 -8.72 -1.74 3.30
CA PHE A 65 -9.18 -0.38 3.01
C PHE A 65 -10.36 -0.36 2.02
N SER A 66 -11.09 -1.47 1.88
CA SER A 66 -12.23 -1.51 0.99
C SER A 66 -13.25 -0.45 1.37
N ARG A 67 -13.65 0.42 0.42
CA ARG A 67 -14.57 1.56 0.63
C ARG A 67 -14.09 2.60 1.66
N ALA A 68 -12.81 2.63 2.01
CA ALA A 68 -12.20 3.73 2.77
C ALA A 68 -11.98 4.92 1.83
N SER A 69 -13.05 5.65 1.54
CA SER A 69 -13.11 6.59 0.42
C SER A 69 -12.16 7.78 0.55
N ALA A 70 -11.82 8.22 1.77
CA ALA A 70 -10.87 9.31 2.00
C ALA A 70 -9.42 8.85 2.06
N PHE A 71 -9.15 7.54 2.16
CA PHE A 71 -7.80 7.03 2.41
C PHE A 71 -6.88 7.24 1.21
N ASN A 72 -5.75 7.95 1.42
CA ASN A 72 -4.73 8.18 0.41
C ASN A 72 -3.34 8.40 1.03
N GLN A 73 -2.96 7.63 2.06
CA GLN A 73 -1.66 7.76 2.70
C GLN A 73 -0.60 6.88 2.03
N ASP A 74 0.64 7.32 2.11
CA ASP A 74 1.79 6.61 1.56
C ASP A 74 2.07 5.31 2.32
N LEU A 75 2.00 4.20 1.61
CA LEU A 75 2.29 2.86 2.12
C LEU A 75 3.50 2.23 1.41
N SER A 76 4.26 3.01 0.65
CA SER A 76 5.38 2.51 -0.17
C SER A 76 6.48 1.80 0.64
N LYS A 77 6.58 2.13 1.93
CA LYS A 77 7.58 1.56 2.86
C LYS A 77 7.12 0.30 3.59
N TRP A 78 5.88 -0.13 3.40
CA TRP A 78 5.41 -1.34 4.04
C TRP A 78 6.11 -2.57 3.45
N ASP A 79 6.66 -3.41 4.33
CA ASP A 79 7.11 -4.76 3.95
C ASP A 79 5.90 -5.69 3.89
N VAL A 80 5.46 -6.02 2.68
CA VAL A 80 4.33 -6.89 2.42
C VAL A 80 4.75 -8.28 1.92
N SER A 81 6.03 -8.63 2.06
CA SER A 81 6.61 -9.86 1.53
C SER A 81 6.00 -11.14 2.12
N ALA A 82 5.43 -11.07 3.34
CA ALA A 82 4.73 -12.18 3.96
C ALA A 82 3.24 -12.27 3.57
N VAL A 83 2.68 -11.26 2.87
CA VAL A 83 1.24 -11.21 2.55
C VAL A 83 0.90 -12.24 1.47
N THR A 84 -0.08 -13.09 1.76
CA THR A 84 -0.59 -14.09 0.82
C THR A 84 -1.96 -13.73 0.24
N ALA A 85 -2.75 -12.91 0.96
CA ALA A 85 -4.09 -12.49 0.57
C ALA A 85 -4.24 -10.96 0.61
N ALA A 86 -4.48 -10.34 -0.55
CA ALA A 86 -4.70 -8.91 -0.75
C ALA A 86 -5.98 -8.62 -1.57
N GLY A 87 -6.86 -9.61 -1.74
CA GLY A 87 -8.10 -9.42 -2.50
C GLY A 87 -8.95 -8.30 -1.93
N TYR A 88 -9.51 -7.44 -2.81
CA TYR A 88 -10.35 -6.29 -2.47
C TYR A 88 -9.69 -5.22 -1.58
N MET A 89 -8.34 -5.25 -1.36
CA MET A 89 -7.68 -4.42 -0.35
C MET A 89 -8.02 -2.92 -0.48
N PHE A 90 -8.04 -2.38 -1.70
CA PHE A 90 -8.38 -0.98 -1.99
C PHE A 90 -9.65 -0.86 -2.85
N SER A 91 -10.50 -1.91 -2.87
CA SER A 91 -11.74 -1.86 -3.66
C SER A 91 -12.60 -0.68 -3.24
N ARG A 92 -12.96 0.20 -4.22
CA ARG A 92 -13.73 1.43 -4.01
C ARG A 92 -13.11 2.43 -3.00
N ALA A 93 -11.80 2.35 -2.76
CA ALA A 93 -11.04 3.41 -2.09
C ALA A 93 -10.83 4.56 -3.08
N SER A 94 -11.84 5.41 -3.24
CA SER A 94 -11.97 6.34 -4.36
C SER A 94 -10.93 7.45 -4.41
N SER A 95 -10.25 7.76 -3.30
CA SER A 95 -9.16 8.75 -3.25
C SER A 95 -7.77 8.13 -3.35
N PHE A 96 -7.65 6.80 -3.24
CA PHE A 96 -6.34 6.15 -3.16
C PHE A 96 -5.59 6.23 -4.50
N ASN A 97 -4.35 6.79 -4.47
CA ASN A 97 -3.50 6.94 -5.65
C ASN A 97 -2.01 6.91 -5.29
N GLN A 98 -1.58 6.09 -4.34
CA GLN A 98 -0.17 5.97 -3.97
C GLN A 98 0.56 4.95 -4.84
N ASP A 99 1.87 5.14 -5.02
CA ASP A 99 2.69 4.21 -5.79
C ASP A 99 3.09 3.03 -4.91
N LEU A 100 2.73 1.83 -5.36
CA LEU A 100 3.03 0.57 -4.69
C LEU A 100 3.99 -0.30 -5.53
N SER A 101 4.66 0.26 -6.54
CA SER A 101 5.56 -0.49 -7.43
C SER A 101 6.69 -1.20 -6.68
N HIS A 102 7.09 -0.68 -5.51
CA HIS A 102 8.14 -1.28 -4.68
C HIS A 102 7.69 -2.43 -3.80
N TRP A 103 6.39 -2.70 -3.70
CA TRP A 103 5.91 -3.82 -2.89
C TRP A 103 6.38 -5.16 -3.46
N ASP A 104 6.94 -6.01 -2.58
CA ASP A 104 7.18 -7.41 -2.91
C ASP A 104 5.89 -8.22 -2.73
N VAL A 105 5.19 -8.44 -3.83
CA VAL A 105 3.93 -9.19 -3.86
C VAL A 105 4.12 -10.63 -4.34
N SER A 106 5.35 -11.14 -4.30
CA SER A 106 5.68 -12.47 -4.83
C SER A 106 4.97 -13.61 -4.09
N ALA A 107 4.69 -13.45 -2.78
CA ALA A 107 3.95 -14.42 -1.99
C ALA A 107 2.43 -14.31 -2.13
N VAL A 108 1.91 -13.22 -2.71
CA VAL A 108 0.47 -13.02 -2.84
C VAL A 108 -0.12 -13.98 -3.86
N THR A 109 -1.15 -14.72 -3.45
CA THR A 109 -1.88 -15.65 -4.33
C THR A 109 -3.23 -15.12 -4.79
N ASN A 110 -3.80 -14.16 -4.05
CA ASN A 110 -5.11 -13.57 -4.34
C ASN A 110 -5.04 -12.04 -4.31
N MET A 111 -5.21 -11.41 -5.50
CA MET A 111 -5.35 -9.96 -5.72
C MET A 111 -6.69 -9.62 -6.40
N ARG A 112 -7.68 -10.54 -6.34
CA ARG A 112 -8.97 -10.33 -6.97
C ARG A 112 -9.56 -9.00 -6.55
N SER A 113 -10.01 -8.19 -7.53
CA SER A 113 -10.67 -6.90 -7.32
C SER A 113 -9.90 -5.92 -6.42
N MET A 114 -8.57 -6.06 -6.31
CA MET A 114 -7.75 -5.28 -5.34
C MET A 114 -7.96 -3.78 -5.47
N PHE A 115 -8.08 -3.25 -6.69
CA PHE A 115 -8.32 -1.84 -6.99
C PHE A 115 -9.66 -1.62 -7.70
N HIS A 116 -10.60 -2.59 -7.65
CA HIS A 116 -11.91 -2.43 -8.29
C HIS A 116 -12.61 -1.15 -7.84
N GLY A 117 -13.01 -0.27 -8.76
CA GLY A 117 -13.68 0.99 -8.46
C GLY A 117 -12.83 2.02 -7.70
N ALA A 118 -11.51 1.85 -7.62
CA ALA A 118 -10.58 2.85 -7.08
C ALA A 118 -10.36 3.95 -8.13
N SER A 119 -11.31 4.88 -8.25
CA SER A 119 -11.43 5.81 -9.37
C SER A 119 -10.28 6.82 -9.50
N ALA A 120 -9.57 7.13 -8.39
CA ALA A 120 -8.39 7.98 -8.44
C ALA A 120 -7.09 7.22 -8.74
N PHE A 121 -7.07 5.89 -8.68
CA PHE A 121 -5.86 5.10 -8.82
C PHE A 121 -5.40 5.07 -10.29
N LYS A 122 -4.38 5.90 -10.61
CA LYS A 122 -3.83 6.09 -11.96
C LYS A 122 -2.40 5.53 -12.11
N ARG A 123 -1.97 4.68 -11.16
CA ARG A 123 -0.61 4.16 -11.16
C ARG A 123 -0.47 2.98 -12.11
N GLU A 124 0.67 2.94 -12.77
CA GLU A 124 1.15 1.78 -13.50
C GLU A 124 2.15 1.04 -12.60
N LEU A 125 1.78 -0.14 -12.12
CA LEU A 125 2.61 -0.93 -11.22
C LEU A 125 3.66 -1.70 -12.04
N CYS A 126 4.91 -1.29 -11.97
CA CYS A 126 6.00 -1.79 -12.83
C CYS A 126 7.11 -2.53 -12.06
N GLY A 127 6.97 -2.73 -10.74
CA GLY A 127 7.92 -3.52 -9.94
C GLY A 127 8.01 -4.97 -10.41
N VAL A 128 9.18 -5.59 -10.25
CA VAL A 128 9.43 -6.97 -10.71
C VAL A 128 8.44 -7.98 -10.14
N ALA A 129 8.06 -7.83 -8.87
CA ALA A 129 7.09 -8.71 -8.22
C ALA A 129 5.68 -8.55 -8.80
N TRP A 130 5.27 -7.33 -9.20
CA TRP A 130 3.98 -7.08 -9.85
C TRP A 130 3.91 -7.66 -11.24
N VAL A 131 4.92 -7.37 -12.07
CA VAL A 131 4.97 -7.80 -13.48
C VAL A 131 4.99 -9.33 -13.57
N ASN A 132 5.74 -10.00 -12.70
CA ASN A 132 5.89 -11.46 -12.72
C ASN A 132 4.88 -12.22 -11.86
N SER A 133 3.99 -11.52 -11.14
CA SER A 133 3.03 -12.14 -10.22
C SER A 133 2.11 -13.15 -10.91
N LYS A 134 1.92 -14.32 -10.30
CA LYS A 134 1.00 -15.39 -10.72
C LYS A 134 -0.32 -15.40 -9.93
N ALA A 135 -0.53 -14.41 -9.05
CA ALA A 135 -1.75 -14.29 -8.28
C ALA A 135 -3.02 -14.21 -9.16
N ASP A 136 -4.16 -14.59 -8.59
CA ASP A 136 -5.46 -14.29 -9.21
C ASP A 136 -5.69 -12.77 -9.21
N LYS A 137 -5.80 -12.19 -10.41
CA LYS A 137 -6.01 -10.75 -10.65
C LYS A 137 -7.39 -10.47 -11.27
N SER A 138 -8.34 -11.40 -11.13
CA SER A 138 -9.70 -11.23 -11.68
C SER A 138 -10.31 -9.91 -11.22
N ASP A 139 -10.79 -9.10 -12.15
CA ASP A 139 -11.41 -7.77 -11.92
C ASP A 139 -10.52 -6.77 -11.15
N MET A 140 -9.19 -6.99 -11.11
CA MET A 140 -8.27 -6.21 -10.26
C MET A 140 -8.39 -4.69 -10.45
N PHE A 141 -8.48 -4.22 -11.69
CA PHE A 141 -8.60 -2.81 -12.05
C PHE A 141 -9.95 -2.46 -12.69
N ARG A 142 -10.98 -3.30 -12.52
CA ARG A 142 -12.30 -2.99 -13.06
C ARG A 142 -12.79 -1.66 -12.48
N ASP A 143 -13.24 -0.74 -13.34
CA ASP A 143 -13.67 0.61 -12.98
C ASP A 143 -12.58 1.44 -12.25
N SER A 144 -11.29 1.14 -12.54
CA SER A 144 -10.12 1.87 -12.07
C SER A 144 -9.18 2.14 -13.25
N PRO A 145 -8.58 3.33 -13.36
CA PRO A 145 -7.64 3.65 -14.45
C PRO A 145 -6.24 3.07 -14.27
N GLY A 146 -5.95 2.38 -13.16
CA GLY A 146 -4.66 1.77 -12.89
C GLY A 146 -4.36 0.54 -13.75
N SER A 147 -3.10 0.11 -13.76
CA SER A 147 -2.65 -1.05 -14.53
C SER A 147 -1.38 -1.70 -13.92
N ILE A 148 -1.04 -2.89 -14.40
CA ILE A 148 0.31 -3.45 -14.25
C ILE A 148 1.04 -3.27 -15.58
N SER A 149 2.27 -2.79 -15.51
CA SER A 149 3.14 -2.64 -16.69
C SER A 149 3.45 -3.99 -17.34
N SER A 150 3.62 -3.96 -18.64
CA SER A 150 4.13 -5.12 -19.39
C SER A 150 5.64 -5.34 -19.18
N THR A 151 6.35 -4.33 -18.67
CA THR A 151 7.81 -4.35 -18.44
C THR A 151 8.14 -3.88 -17.04
N VAL A 152 9.22 -4.42 -16.48
CA VAL A 152 9.74 -3.98 -15.18
C VAL A 152 10.29 -2.57 -15.28
N CYS A 153 10.02 -1.70 -14.29
CA CYS A 153 10.64 -0.39 -14.22
C CYS A 153 12.17 -0.55 -14.24
N THR A 154 12.81 0.08 -15.20
CA THR A 154 14.25 0.33 -15.08
C THR A 154 14.42 1.35 -13.96
N THR A 155 15.27 1.07 -12.99
CA THR A 155 15.67 2.02 -11.95
C THR A 155 16.49 3.16 -12.58
N SER A 156 15.86 3.94 -13.45
CA SER A 156 16.36 5.23 -13.88
C SER A 156 15.79 6.24 -12.89
N ARG A 157 16.66 6.71 -12.01
CA ARG A 157 16.41 7.87 -11.16
C ARG A 157 15.91 9.02 -12.06
N LYS A 158 14.58 9.20 -12.13
CA LYS A 158 13.97 10.45 -12.54
C LYS A 158 13.00 10.84 -11.45
N GLY A 159 13.44 11.74 -10.59
CA GLY A 159 12.58 12.33 -9.58
C GLY A 159 13.19 12.46 -8.20
N CYS A 160 14.49 12.78 -8.09
CA CYS A 160 15.04 13.38 -6.89
C CYS A 160 15.96 14.52 -7.33
N ASP A 161 15.47 15.73 -7.04
CA ASP A 161 16.21 16.98 -6.87
C ASP A 161 17.04 17.49 -8.07
N GLU A 162 16.42 18.40 -8.81
CA GLU A 162 17.12 19.57 -9.30
C GLU A 162 17.34 20.51 -8.11
N ARG A 163 18.43 20.35 -7.40
CA ARG A 163 19.17 21.42 -6.70
C ARG A 163 20.52 20.85 -6.26
N GLU A 164 21.49 21.35 -6.91
CA GLU A 164 22.84 21.75 -6.59
C GLU A 164 23.80 21.31 -7.70
N GLY A 165 23.86 22.17 -8.72
CA GLY A 165 25.03 22.29 -9.53
C GLY A 165 26.07 23.02 -8.68
N GLU A 166 27.15 22.36 -8.32
CA GLU A 166 28.41 23.01 -8.03
C GLU A 166 29.55 22.16 -8.62
N ASP A 167 30.19 22.78 -9.55
CA ASP A 167 31.51 22.66 -10.14
C ASP A 167 32.45 21.61 -9.53
N TYR A 168 32.76 20.60 -10.36
CA TYR A 168 34.00 19.86 -10.31
C TYR A 168 34.59 19.79 -11.72
N GLU A 169 34.94 20.95 -12.28
CA GLU A 169 36.02 21.07 -13.25
C GLU A 169 37.10 21.91 -12.57
N ASP A 170 38.17 21.31 -12.14
CA ASP A 170 39.56 21.77 -12.18
C ASP A 170 40.42 21.01 -11.16
N ALA A 171 40.92 19.86 -11.53
CA ALA A 171 42.11 19.26 -10.91
C ALA A 171 42.73 18.13 -11.73
N LEU A 172 43.00 18.42 -13.01
CA LEU A 172 43.93 17.60 -13.79
C LEU A 172 44.68 18.49 -14.82
N LEU A 173 45.50 19.42 -14.34
CA LEU A 173 46.64 20.00 -15.08
C LEU A 173 47.55 20.78 -14.09
N SER A 174 48.39 20.07 -13.41
CA SER A 174 49.76 20.56 -13.04
C SER A 174 50.55 19.45 -12.37
#